data_e76aadc9c61efa7a3843ef15a1145c22
#
_entry.id   e76aadc9c61efa7a3843ef15a1145c22
#
_cell.length_a   1.000
_cell.length_b   1.000
_cell.length_c   1.000
_cell.angle_alpha   90.00
_cell.angle_beta   90.00
_cell.angle_gamma   90.00
#
_symmetry.space_group_name_H-M   'P 1'
#
loop_
_entity.id
_entity.type
_entity.pdbx_description
1 polymer ?
#
loop_
_entity_poly.entity_id
_entity_poly.type
_entity_poly.pdbx_seq_one_letter_code
_entity_poly.pdbx_strand_id
1 'polypeptide(L)'
;MTRARSPREVVTELFRRQRADGEPELDDLVVPDLVNHAAGLQGRDGLRQILRTIEADLGPTDLEQHHLIGEGDLVVQHVTLHGTHRASSMPLLAGTPATGRPAAWTFIHIWRVADGLIVEHWACRDDLGLLEQLRLS
;
A
#
# COMPACT_ATOMS: atom_id res chain seq x y z
N MET A 1 8.82 -28.58 -10.79
CA MET A 1 8.23 -27.37 -11.40
C MET A 1 7.45 -26.60 -10.33
N THR A 2 7.76 -25.34 -10.12
CA THR A 2 7.11 -24.53 -9.11
C THR A 2 5.78 -23.99 -9.64
N ARG A 3 4.71 -24.20 -8.89
CA ARG A 3 3.40 -23.66 -9.23
C ARG A 3 3.41 -22.13 -9.01
N ALA A 4 2.85 -21.38 -9.97
CA ALA A 4 2.65 -19.96 -9.77
C ALA A 4 1.69 -19.72 -8.61
N ARG A 5 1.92 -18.64 -7.86
CA ARG A 5 1.01 -18.24 -6.77
C ARG A 5 -0.35 -17.87 -7.35
N SER A 6 -1.42 -18.25 -6.67
CA SER A 6 -2.76 -17.76 -6.99
C SER A 6 -2.85 -16.25 -6.71
N PRO A 7 -3.85 -15.53 -7.26
CA PRO A 7 -4.00 -14.11 -6.96
C PRO A 7 -4.04 -13.79 -5.46
N ARG A 8 -4.80 -14.54 -4.67
CA ARG A 8 -4.87 -14.32 -3.22
C ARG A 8 -3.53 -14.61 -2.54
N GLU A 9 -2.80 -15.62 -3.00
CA GLU A 9 -1.48 -15.94 -2.45
C GLU A 9 -0.48 -14.81 -2.69
N VAL A 10 -0.52 -14.17 -3.86
CA VAL A 10 0.37 -13.05 -4.17
C VAL A 10 0.11 -11.87 -3.21
N VAL A 11 -1.15 -11.50 -3.06
CA VAL A 11 -1.51 -10.36 -2.18
C VAL A 11 -1.24 -10.70 -0.71
N THR A 12 -1.49 -11.94 -0.29
CA THR A 12 -1.16 -12.40 1.06
C THR A 12 0.33 -12.31 1.32
N GLU A 13 1.16 -12.71 0.35
CA GLU A 13 2.61 -12.63 0.50
C GLU A 13 3.10 -11.19 0.55
N LEU A 14 2.52 -10.31 -0.27
CA LEU A 14 2.83 -8.87 -0.22
C LEU A 14 2.51 -8.30 1.16
N PHE A 15 1.33 -8.59 1.69
CA PHE A 15 0.90 -8.14 3.01
C PHE A 15 1.87 -8.63 4.10
N ARG A 16 2.26 -9.91 4.04
CA ARG A 16 3.21 -10.48 5.00
C ARG A 16 4.55 -9.74 4.96
N ARG A 17 5.06 -9.45 3.76
CA ARG A 17 6.34 -8.75 3.59
C ARG A 17 6.26 -7.30 4.07
N GLN A 18 5.13 -6.64 3.86
CA GLN A 18 4.93 -5.27 4.36
C GLN A 18 4.89 -5.21 5.89
N ARG A 19 4.47 -6.28 6.57
CA ARG A 19 4.44 -6.35 8.02
C ARG A 19 5.77 -6.78 8.63
N ALA A 20 6.67 -7.30 7.82
CA ALA A 20 8.03 -7.66 8.27
C ALA A 20 8.90 -6.41 8.32
N ASP A 21 9.99 -6.49 9.09
CA ASP A 21 10.96 -5.40 9.16
C ASP A 21 11.67 -5.20 7.83
N GLY A 22 11.95 -3.94 7.52
CA GLY A 22 12.67 -3.57 6.31
C GLY A 22 11.78 -3.37 5.11
N GLU A 23 12.40 -3.06 3.97
CA GLU A 23 11.70 -2.81 2.72
C GLU A 23 11.29 -4.13 2.08
N PRO A 24 10.01 -4.29 1.67
CA PRO A 24 9.57 -5.54 1.07
C PRO A 24 10.20 -5.77 -0.30
N GLU A 25 10.61 -7.02 -0.56
CA GLU A 25 11.02 -7.45 -1.89
C GLU A 25 9.78 -7.56 -2.79
N LEU A 26 9.85 -6.96 -3.98
CA LEU A 26 8.73 -6.90 -4.91
C LEU A 26 8.99 -7.63 -6.24
N ASP A 27 10.24 -8.01 -6.52
CA ASP A 27 10.63 -8.51 -7.85
C ASP A 27 9.88 -9.77 -8.27
N ASP A 28 9.53 -10.63 -7.31
CA ASP A 28 8.79 -11.86 -7.55
C ASP A 28 7.29 -11.74 -7.29
N LEU A 29 6.79 -10.55 -7.01
CA LEU A 29 5.37 -10.30 -6.73
C LEU A 29 4.72 -9.32 -7.70
N VAL A 30 5.51 -8.41 -8.29
CA VAL A 30 5.00 -7.29 -9.08
C VAL A 30 5.77 -7.20 -10.39
N VAL A 31 5.07 -7.01 -11.50
CA VAL A 31 5.73 -6.81 -12.81
C VAL A 31 6.45 -5.46 -12.86
N PRO A 32 7.54 -5.35 -13.65
CA PRO A 32 8.26 -4.07 -13.77
C PRO A 32 7.40 -2.90 -14.26
N ASP A 33 6.42 -3.19 -15.12
CA ASP A 33 5.55 -2.19 -15.75
C ASP A 33 4.16 -2.14 -15.13
N LEU A 34 4.05 -2.35 -13.83
CA LEU A 34 2.79 -2.24 -13.09
C LEU A 34 2.03 -0.97 -13.47
N VAL A 35 0.75 -1.12 -13.82
CA VAL A 35 -0.16 0.01 -14.04
C VAL A 35 -0.83 0.35 -12.71
N ASN A 36 -0.50 1.51 -12.17
CA ASN A 36 -1.04 1.94 -10.87
C ASN A 36 -2.00 3.10 -11.08
N HIS A 37 -3.29 2.83 -10.88
CA HIS A 37 -4.35 3.85 -11.00
C HIS A 37 -4.51 4.67 -9.71
N ALA A 38 -3.87 4.24 -8.62
CA ALA A 38 -4.04 4.87 -7.31
C ALA A 38 -3.09 6.05 -7.09
N ALA A 39 -2.04 6.18 -7.89
CA ALA A 39 -1.03 7.22 -7.72
C ALA A 39 -0.39 7.56 -9.06
N GLY A 40 0.30 8.71 -9.12
CA GLY A 40 0.99 9.13 -10.33
C GLY A 40 2.24 8.34 -10.65
N LEU A 41 2.89 7.76 -9.65
CA LEU A 41 4.10 6.95 -9.84
C LEU A 41 3.73 5.57 -10.40
N GLN A 42 4.38 5.18 -11.49
CA GLN A 42 4.06 3.96 -12.22
C GLN A 42 5.17 2.91 -12.08
N GLY A 43 4.82 1.65 -12.37
CA GLY A 43 5.76 0.54 -12.36
C GLY A 43 6.08 0.06 -10.96
N ARG A 44 6.87 -1.01 -10.92
CA ARG A 44 7.33 -1.61 -9.66
C ARG A 44 8.20 -0.62 -8.87
N ASP A 45 9.07 0.13 -9.55
CA ASP A 45 9.90 1.13 -8.88
C ASP A 45 9.06 2.28 -8.32
N GLY A 46 7.99 2.67 -9.02
CA GLY A 46 7.04 3.66 -8.50
C GLY A 46 6.34 3.17 -7.24
N LEU A 47 5.95 1.90 -7.21
CA LEU A 47 5.35 1.31 -6.00
C LEU A 47 6.33 1.31 -4.83
N ARG A 48 7.61 0.96 -5.08
CA ARG A 48 8.65 1.05 -4.03
C ARG A 48 8.75 2.47 -3.48
N GLN A 49 8.75 3.46 -4.35
CA GLN A 49 8.84 4.86 -3.94
C GLN A 49 7.65 5.27 -3.08
N ILE A 50 6.44 4.83 -3.45
CA ILE A 50 5.23 5.08 -2.66
C ILE A 50 5.37 4.47 -1.27
N LEU A 51 5.79 3.21 -1.17
CA LEU A 51 5.95 2.53 0.11
C LEU A 51 7.01 3.21 0.98
N ARG A 52 8.13 3.64 0.39
CA ARG A 52 9.18 4.36 1.11
C ARG A 52 8.68 5.70 1.65
N THR A 53 7.91 6.43 0.85
CA THR A 53 7.36 7.73 1.24
C THR A 53 6.38 7.58 2.41
N ILE A 54 5.49 6.59 2.33
CA ILE A 54 4.54 6.32 3.42
C ILE A 54 5.29 5.96 4.71
N GLU A 55 6.31 5.11 4.62
CA GLU A 55 7.10 4.73 5.80
C GLU A 55 7.87 5.92 6.37
N ALA A 56 8.39 6.80 5.53
CA ALA A 56 9.09 8.00 5.98
C ALA A 56 8.15 8.96 6.70
N ASP A 57 6.92 9.12 6.21
CA ASP A 57 5.97 10.08 6.76
C ASP A 57 5.20 9.55 7.97
N LEU A 58 4.87 8.27 7.99
CA LEU A 58 3.98 7.67 8.98
C LEU A 58 4.60 6.52 9.76
N GLY A 59 5.81 6.10 9.42
CA GLY A 59 6.44 4.92 10.03
C GLY A 59 6.90 5.11 11.48
N PRO A 60 7.23 4.02 12.16
CA PRO A 60 7.05 2.66 11.69
C PRO A 60 5.57 2.32 11.55
N THR A 61 5.21 1.71 10.42
CA THR A 61 3.80 1.41 10.13
C THR A 61 3.47 -0.02 10.50
N ASP A 62 2.21 -0.23 10.89
CA ASP A 62 1.62 -1.55 11.07
C ASP A 62 0.34 -1.63 10.25
N LEU A 63 0.13 -2.77 9.58
CA LEU A 63 -1.03 -2.99 8.73
C LEU A 63 -2.00 -3.96 9.40
N GLU A 64 -3.27 -3.56 9.43
CA GLU A 64 -4.36 -4.38 9.92
C GLU A 64 -5.26 -4.73 8.74
N GLN A 65 -5.37 -6.02 8.42
CA GLN A 65 -6.23 -6.46 7.32
C GLN A 65 -7.61 -6.83 7.83
N HIS A 66 -8.63 -6.18 7.28
CA HIS A 66 -10.03 -6.43 7.65
C HIS A 66 -10.66 -7.48 6.75
N HIS A 67 -10.41 -7.40 5.44
CA HIS A 67 -10.99 -8.30 4.45
C HIS A 67 -10.01 -8.59 3.34
N LEU A 68 -10.03 -9.84 2.86
CA LEU A 68 -9.30 -10.26 1.67
C LEU A 68 -10.24 -11.12 0.84
N ILE A 69 -10.65 -10.62 -0.31
CA ILE A 69 -11.66 -11.25 -1.16
C ILE A 69 -11.07 -11.43 -2.55
N GLY A 70 -11.09 -12.65 -3.08
CA GLY A 70 -10.58 -12.95 -4.40
C GLY A 70 -11.68 -13.48 -5.31
N GLU A 71 -11.71 -13.01 -6.56
CA GLU A 71 -12.57 -13.53 -7.61
C GLU A 71 -11.83 -13.44 -8.95
N GLY A 72 -11.60 -14.57 -9.59
CA GLY A 72 -10.85 -14.62 -10.83
C GLY A 72 -9.43 -14.09 -10.61
N ASP A 73 -9.02 -13.13 -11.43
CA ASP A 73 -7.70 -12.52 -11.35
C ASP A 73 -7.66 -11.26 -10.46
N LEU A 74 -8.78 -10.93 -9.81
CA LEU A 74 -8.89 -9.75 -8.95
C LEU A 74 -8.91 -10.13 -7.47
N VAL A 75 -8.22 -9.32 -6.67
CA VAL A 75 -8.20 -9.46 -5.21
C VAL A 75 -8.53 -8.10 -4.60
N VAL A 76 -9.54 -8.06 -3.73
CA VAL A 76 -9.90 -6.88 -2.95
C VAL A 76 -9.30 -7.04 -1.55
N GLN A 77 -8.57 -6.02 -1.13
CA GLN A 77 -7.90 -6.01 0.17
C GLN A 77 -8.30 -4.74 0.92
N HIS A 78 -8.95 -4.91 2.05
CA HIS A 78 -9.37 -3.81 2.92
C HIS A 78 -8.45 -3.79 4.14
N VAL A 79 -7.68 -2.72 4.29
CA VAL A 79 -6.65 -2.61 5.33
C VAL A 79 -6.68 -1.23 5.97
N THR A 80 -6.21 -1.17 7.22
CA THR A 80 -5.88 0.09 7.88
C THR A 80 -4.40 0.11 8.20
N LEU A 81 -3.76 1.20 7.80
CA LEU A 81 -2.36 1.46 8.12
C LEU A 81 -2.30 2.31 9.38
N HIS A 82 -1.64 1.80 10.40
CA HIS A 82 -1.42 2.50 11.65
C HIS A 82 0.01 3.05 11.70
N GLY A 83 0.17 4.29 12.12
CA GLY A 83 1.48 4.92 12.21
C GLY A 83 1.41 6.21 13.00
N THR A 84 2.43 7.05 12.84
CA THR A 84 2.54 8.35 13.52
C THR A 84 3.05 9.38 12.51
N HIS A 85 2.41 10.53 12.44
CA HIS A 85 2.78 11.59 11.50
C HIS A 85 4.12 12.20 11.89
N ARG A 86 5.20 11.82 11.20
CA ARG A 86 6.58 12.21 11.50
C ARG A 86 7.20 13.11 10.44
N ALA A 87 6.68 13.07 9.21
CA ALA A 87 7.16 13.88 8.09
C ALA A 87 6.02 14.10 7.11
N SER A 88 6.22 14.95 6.12
CA SER A 88 5.16 15.35 5.18
C SER A 88 5.69 15.43 3.75
N SER A 89 6.35 14.37 3.29
CA SER A 89 6.89 14.32 1.92
C SER A 89 5.85 13.86 0.88
N MET A 90 4.80 13.11 1.29
CA MET A 90 3.76 12.73 0.33
C MET A 90 2.90 13.92 -0.07
N PRO A 91 2.37 13.97 -1.31
CA PRO A 91 1.59 15.12 -1.79
C PRO A 91 0.42 15.50 -0.88
N LEU A 92 -0.26 14.52 -0.30
CA LEU A 92 -1.41 14.76 0.58
C LEU A 92 -1.03 15.59 1.81
N LEU A 93 0.19 15.44 2.32
CA LEU A 93 0.67 16.11 3.53
C LEU A 93 1.63 17.27 3.23
N ALA A 94 1.96 17.50 1.96
CA ALA A 94 2.96 18.48 1.55
C ALA A 94 2.65 19.87 2.09
N GLY A 95 3.69 20.54 2.61
CA GLY A 95 3.56 21.89 3.14
C GLY A 95 3.08 21.95 4.59
N THR A 96 2.81 20.82 5.24
CA THR A 96 2.37 20.80 6.64
C THR A 96 3.52 20.35 7.55
N PRO A 97 3.66 20.90 8.76
CA PRO A 97 4.65 20.39 9.71
C PRO A 97 4.21 19.05 10.25
N ALA A 98 5.17 18.22 10.66
CA ALA A 98 4.88 16.95 11.31
C ALA A 98 4.15 17.20 12.62
N THR A 99 2.99 16.53 12.81
CA THR A 99 2.15 16.75 13.99
C THR A 99 2.50 15.85 15.16
N GLY A 100 3.22 14.74 14.92
CA GLY A 100 3.48 13.72 15.93
C GLY A 100 2.26 12.94 16.38
N ARG A 101 1.12 13.10 15.68
CA ARG A 101 -0.14 12.47 16.06
C ARG A 101 -0.22 11.05 15.51
N PRO A 102 -0.92 10.14 16.22
CA PRO A 102 -1.20 8.83 15.65
C PRO A 102 -2.11 8.95 14.44
N ALA A 103 -1.88 8.08 13.46
CA ALA A 103 -2.64 8.02 12.22
C ALA A 103 -3.18 6.61 12.01
N ALA A 104 -4.45 6.52 11.57
CA ALA A 104 -5.08 5.29 11.13
C ALA A 104 -5.69 5.57 9.75
N TRP A 105 -5.00 5.11 8.69
CA TRP A 105 -5.34 5.43 7.30
C TRP A 105 -5.89 4.19 6.62
N THR A 106 -7.15 4.24 6.25
CA THR A 106 -7.84 3.08 5.70
C THR A 106 -7.82 3.10 4.18
N PHE A 107 -7.54 1.94 3.59
CA PHE A 107 -7.47 1.71 2.15
C PHE A 107 -8.36 0.56 1.76
N ILE A 108 -8.94 0.64 0.56
CA ILE A 108 -9.46 -0.51 -0.15
C ILE A 108 -8.67 -0.61 -1.44
N HIS A 109 -7.86 -1.67 -1.54
CA HIS A 109 -7.06 -1.96 -2.73
C HIS A 109 -7.78 -2.96 -3.61
N ILE A 110 -7.66 -2.81 -4.92
CA ILE A 110 -7.98 -3.86 -5.88
C ILE A 110 -6.69 -4.16 -6.62
N TRP A 111 -6.30 -5.43 -6.61
CA TRP A 111 -5.10 -5.94 -7.27
C TRP A 111 -5.49 -6.88 -8.40
N ARG A 112 -4.99 -6.66 -9.62
CA ARG A 112 -5.09 -7.65 -10.71
C ARG A 112 -3.80 -8.44 -10.75
N VAL A 113 -3.93 -9.77 -10.79
CA VAL A 113 -2.79 -10.69 -10.79
C VAL A 113 -2.86 -11.56 -12.04
N ALA A 114 -1.76 -11.64 -12.78
CA ALA A 114 -1.62 -12.51 -13.94
C ALA A 114 -0.31 -13.29 -13.81
N ASP A 115 -0.38 -14.60 -14.03
CA ASP A 115 0.79 -15.50 -13.98
C ASP A 115 1.60 -15.37 -12.67
N GLY A 116 0.89 -15.19 -11.56
CA GLY A 116 1.50 -15.10 -10.24
C GLY A 116 2.11 -13.76 -9.90
N LEU A 117 1.87 -12.72 -10.72
CA LEU A 117 2.44 -11.39 -10.51
C LEU A 117 1.34 -10.32 -10.56
N ILE A 118 1.46 -9.30 -9.73
CA ILE A 118 0.57 -8.14 -9.75
C ILE A 118 0.88 -7.32 -11.00
N VAL A 119 -0.14 -7.06 -11.82
CA VAL A 119 -0.01 -6.32 -13.08
C VAL A 119 -0.73 -4.98 -13.06
N GLU A 120 -1.72 -4.81 -12.16
CA GLU A 120 -2.54 -3.60 -12.13
C GLU A 120 -3.10 -3.37 -10.72
N HIS A 121 -3.24 -2.11 -10.33
CA HIS A 121 -3.64 -1.74 -8.97
C HIS A 121 -4.54 -0.53 -8.98
N TRP A 122 -5.62 -0.58 -8.21
CA TRP A 122 -6.50 0.52 -7.87
C TRP A 122 -6.60 0.65 -6.35
N ALA A 123 -6.87 1.84 -5.85
CA ALA A 123 -7.16 2.02 -4.43
C ALA A 123 -8.09 3.20 -4.21
N CYS A 124 -8.95 3.05 -3.21
CA CYS A 124 -9.66 4.16 -2.59
C CYS A 124 -9.14 4.29 -1.17
N ARG A 125 -8.88 5.53 -0.75
CA ARG A 125 -8.28 5.83 0.56
C ARG A 125 -9.15 6.83 1.29
N ASP A 126 -9.20 6.70 2.61
CA ASP A 126 -9.87 7.67 3.46
C ASP A 126 -8.93 8.83 3.79
N ASP A 127 -8.62 9.64 2.79
CA ASP A 127 -7.71 10.79 2.94
C ASP A 127 -8.30 11.85 3.86
N LEU A 128 -9.60 12.09 3.78
CA LEU A 128 -10.27 13.07 4.65
C LEU A 128 -10.17 12.64 6.11
N GLY A 129 -10.42 11.36 6.39
CA GLY A 129 -10.31 10.84 7.76
C GLY A 129 -8.90 10.98 8.31
N LEU A 130 -7.87 10.73 7.47
CA LEU A 130 -6.48 10.93 7.88
C LEU A 130 -6.23 12.40 8.24
N LEU A 131 -6.62 13.33 7.37
CA LEU A 131 -6.41 14.76 7.61
C LEU A 131 -7.12 15.24 8.88
N GLU A 132 -8.34 14.75 9.13
CA GLU A 132 -9.08 15.08 10.35
C GLU A 132 -8.37 14.58 11.60
N GLN A 133 -7.85 13.33 11.59
CA GLN A 133 -7.10 12.77 12.70
C GLN A 133 -5.86 13.59 13.02
N LEU A 134 -5.17 14.08 11.99
CA LEU A 134 -3.98 14.90 12.14
C LEU A 134 -4.33 16.39 12.39
N ARG A 135 -5.61 16.73 12.35
CA ARG A 135 -6.12 18.09 12.48
C ARG A 135 -5.52 19.02 11.41
N LEU A 136 -5.40 18.51 10.21
CA LEU A 136 -5.01 19.26 9.03
C LEU A 136 -6.25 19.60 8.22
N SER A 137 -6.36 20.80 7.72
CA SER A 137 -7.51 21.24 6.95
C SER A 137 -7.16 21.47 5.49
#